data_9de86fa1263cddc16f79f42ba09942c4
#
_entry.id   9de86fa1263cddc16f79f42ba09942c4
#
_cell.length_a   1.000
_cell.length_b   1.000
_cell.length_c   1.000
_cell.angle_alpha   90.00
_cell.angle_beta   90.00
_cell.angle_gamma   90.00
#
_symmetry.space_group_name_H-M   'P 1'
#
loop_
_entity.id
_entity.type
_entity.pdbx_description
1 polymer ?
#
loop_
_entity_poly.entity_id
_entity_poly.type
_entity_poly.pdbx_seq_one_letter_code
_entity_poly.pdbx_strand_id
1 'polypeptide(L)'
;MSDGVTAYHCARASALHAEGLLALFESAGSGCYCNYWHFEGDKNAWLERCYLKPEENRAALVARLEGTELCGVVAVADSRVCGWMKLARATQVPRIYAQKPYRSLPLLGTGTGTETGRENVFAVGCTYVAEAKRGTGMGRALLRAAIRAVHEAGGSAIEAFPRGAPDGEKLRPDEVWMGPEALYLSAGFERVSDFRPYPLLRLHPLPAE
;
A
#
# COMPACT_ATOMS: atom_id res chain seq x y z
N MET A 1 -7.64 19.63 29.57
CA MET A 1 -8.23 18.46 28.89
C MET A 1 -7.05 17.72 28.28
N SER A 2 -6.66 16.59 28.86
CA SER A 2 -5.52 15.79 28.37
C SER A 2 -5.96 15.14 27.05
N ASP A 3 -5.35 15.54 25.95
CA ASP A 3 -5.44 14.83 24.67
C ASP A 3 -4.90 13.41 24.89
N GLY A 4 -5.80 12.49 25.18
CA GLY A 4 -5.48 11.08 25.28
C GLY A 4 -4.98 10.60 23.91
N VAL A 5 -3.65 10.56 23.74
CA VAL A 5 -3.05 9.88 22.60
C VAL A 5 -3.51 8.43 22.70
N THR A 6 -4.52 8.07 21.93
CA THR A 6 -4.97 6.68 21.85
C THR A 6 -3.78 5.85 21.38
N ALA A 7 -3.28 5.00 22.28
CA ALA A 7 -2.16 4.12 21.94
C ALA A 7 -2.59 3.18 20.83
N TYR A 8 -1.79 3.09 19.78
CA TYR A 8 -1.98 2.11 18.71
C TYR A 8 -0.67 1.36 18.48
N HIS A 9 -0.77 0.14 17.98
CA HIS A 9 0.37 -0.63 17.53
C HIS A 9 0.19 -1.02 16.07
N CYS A 10 1.30 -1.22 15.37
CA CYS A 10 1.30 -1.70 13.99
C CYS A 10 1.89 -3.11 13.95
N ALA A 11 1.25 -3.97 13.15
CA ALA A 11 1.65 -5.36 12.99
C ALA A 11 1.55 -5.77 11.51
N ARG A 12 2.28 -6.83 11.14
CA ARG A 12 2.07 -7.54 9.89
C ARG A 12 0.62 -8.04 9.85
N ALA A 13 -0.06 -7.81 8.74
CA ALA A 13 -1.42 -8.29 8.55
C ALA A 13 -1.42 -9.83 8.38
N SER A 14 -2.43 -10.47 8.95
CA SER A 14 -2.64 -11.92 8.94
C SER A 14 -4.13 -12.24 9.07
N ALA A 15 -4.50 -13.52 9.05
CA ALA A 15 -5.87 -13.99 9.27
C ALA A 15 -6.50 -13.41 10.56
N LEU A 16 -5.72 -13.17 11.61
CA LEU A 16 -6.19 -12.57 12.86
C LEU A 16 -6.77 -11.16 12.69
N HIS A 17 -6.41 -10.47 11.62
CA HIS A 17 -6.86 -9.11 11.33
C HIS A 17 -7.99 -9.06 10.29
N ALA A 18 -8.41 -10.22 9.75
CA ALA A 18 -9.33 -10.29 8.62
C ALA A 18 -10.66 -9.57 8.93
N GLU A 19 -11.32 -9.92 10.02
CA GLU A 19 -12.60 -9.33 10.41
C GLU A 19 -12.49 -7.80 10.60
N GLY A 20 -11.44 -7.34 11.31
CA GLY A 20 -11.22 -5.92 11.53
C GLY A 20 -10.91 -5.15 10.25
N LEU A 21 -10.17 -5.74 9.30
CA LEU A 21 -9.92 -5.14 7.99
C LEU A 21 -11.18 -5.07 7.13
N LEU A 22 -11.99 -6.11 7.14
CA LEU A 22 -13.27 -6.11 6.43
C LEU A 22 -14.18 -5.00 6.96
N ALA A 23 -14.34 -4.90 8.28
CA ALA A 23 -15.11 -3.82 8.91
C ALA A 23 -14.56 -2.43 8.55
N LEU A 24 -13.22 -2.27 8.49
CA LEU A 24 -12.58 -1.02 8.09
C LEU A 24 -12.95 -0.62 6.65
N PHE A 25 -12.91 -1.56 5.70
CA PHE A 25 -13.26 -1.30 4.30
C PHE A 25 -14.75 -1.09 4.09
N GLU A 26 -15.60 -1.83 4.80
CA GLU A 26 -17.05 -1.65 4.79
C GLU A 26 -17.45 -0.27 5.30
N SER A 27 -16.83 0.18 6.39
CA SER A 27 -17.04 1.55 6.91
C SER A 27 -16.60 2.65 5.94
N ALA A 28 -15.64 2.34 5.06
CA ALA A 28 -15.16 3.24 4.01
C ALA A 28 -16.03 3.18 2.72
N GLY A 29 -17.05 2.31 2.68
CA GLY A 29 -17.85 2.08 1.48
C GLY A 29 -17.05 1.49 0.30
N SER A 30 -15.97 0.76 0.58
CA SER A 30 -15.03 0.32 -0.44
C SER A 30 -15.25 -1.13 -0.85
N GLY A 31 -15.90 -1.37 -1.99
CA GLY A 31 -16.03 -2.71 -2.59
C GLY A 31 -14.75 -3.26 -3.24
N CYS A 32 -13.66 -2.49 -3.27
CA CYS A 32 -12.41 -2.94 -3.89
C CYS A 32 -11.54 -3.82 -2.97
N TYR A 33 -11.67 -3.72 -1.65
CA TYR A 33 -10.86 -4.45 -0.66
C TYR A 33 -9.36 -4.51 -1.02
N CYS A 34 -8.82 -3.44 -1.60
CA CYS A 34 -7.45 -3.29 -2.07
C CYS A 34 -6.97 -4.35 -3.07
N ASN A 35 -7.86 -4.91 -3.90
CA ASN A 35 -7.51 -5.92 -4.91
C ASN A 35 -7.17 -5.36 -6.29
N TYR A 36 -7.30 -4.04 -6.51
CA TYR A 36 -7.15 -3.45 -7.85
C TYR A 36 -5.87 -3.88 -8.57
N TRP A 37 -4.73 -3.89 -7.89
CA TRP A 37 -3.45 -4.18 -8.51
C TRP A 37 -3.22 -5.67 -8.82
N HIS A 38 -4.02 -6.56 -8.22
CA HIS A 38 -4.02 -7.99 -8.49
C HIS A 38 -5.10 -8.40 -9.48
N PHE A 39 -6.01 -7.49 -9.84
CA PHE A 39 -7.12 -7.81 -10.71
C PHE A 39 -6.67 -7.90 -12.18
N GLU A 40 -6.98 -9.01 -12.83
CA GLU A 40 -6.79 -9.23 -14.25
C GLU A 40 -8.12 -9.00 -14.98
N GLY A 41 -8.19 -7.97 -15.81
CA GLY A 41 -9.40 -7.58 -16.53
C GLY A 41 -9.39 -6.10 -16.88
N ASP A 42 -10.38 -5.70 -17.66
CA ASP A 42 -10.54 -4.31 -18.05
C ASP A 42 -11.23 -3.45 -16.96
N LYS A 43 -11.44 -2.18 -17.27
CA LYS A 43 -12.05 -1.23 -16.35
C LYS A 43 -13.49 -1.60 -16.01
N ASN A 44 -14.28 -2.08 -16.99
CA ASN A 44 -15.69 -2.38 -16.76
C ASN A 44 -15.85 -3.62 -15.88
N ALA A 45 -15.07 -4.67 -16.14
CA ALA A 45 -15.01 -5.86 -15.30
C ALA A 45 -14.58 -5.52 -13.86
N TRP A 46 -13.63 -4.58 -13.69
CA TRP A 46 -13.25 -4.10 -12.36
C TRP A 46 -14.40 -3.37 -11.64
N LEU A 47 -15.10 -2.48 -12.35
CA LEU A 47 -16.25 -1.77 -11.78
C LEU A 47 -17.38 -2.73 -11.41
N GLU A 48 -17.71 -3.70 -12.30
CA GLU A 48 -18.67 -4.76 -12.00
C GLU A 48 -18.28 -5.50 -10.71
N ARG A 49 -17.02 -5.90 -10.59
CA ARG A 49 -16.52 -6.59 -9.40
C ARG A 49 -16.61 -5.75 -8.12
N CYS A 50 -16.37 -4.45 -8.20
CA CYS A 50 -16.47 -3.58 -7.02
C CYS A 50 -17.92 -3.30 -6.58
N TYR A 51 -18.85 -3.16 -7.54
CA TYR A 51 -20.19 -2.68 -7.24
C TYR A 51 -21.25 -3.79 -7.23
N LEU A 52 -21.06 -4.86 -8.01
CA LEU A 52 -22.03 -5.95 -8.14
C LEU A 52 -21.56 -7.25 -7.49
N LYS A 53 -20.25 -7.43 -7.32
CA LYS A 53 -19.64 -8.66 -6.77
C LYS A 53 -18.54 -8.36 -5.74
N PRO A 54 -18.76 -7.44 -4.77
CA PRO A 54 -17.72 -7.05 -3.81
C PRO A 54 -17.26 -8.21 -2.93
N GLU A 55 -18.09 -9.25 -2.76
CA GLU A 55 -17.77 -10.48 -2.04
C GLU A 55 -16.57 -11.23 -2.66
N GLU A 56 -16.36 -11.15 -3.97
CA GLU A 56 -15.18 -11.73 -4.60
C GLU A 56 -13.89 -11.01 -4.19
N ASN A 57 -13.93 -9.68 -4.08
CA ASN A 57 -12.79 -8.90 -3.58
C ASN A 57 -12.56 -9.14 -2.09
N ARG A 58 -13.64 -9.28 -1.32
CA ARG A 58 -13.61 -9.65 0.10
C ARG A 58 -12.92 -10.99 0.30
N ALA A 59 -13.35 -12.02 -0.42
CA ALA A 59 -12.77 -13.36 -0.36
C ALA A 59 -11.28 -13.36 -0.78
N ALA A 60 -10.92 -12.62 -1.82
CA ALA A 60 -9.55 -12.50 -2.27
C ALA A 60 -8.62 -11.80 -1.24
N LEU A 61 -9.13 -10.83 -0.47
CA LEU A 61 -8.38 -10.24 0.64
C LEU A 61 -8.16 -11.27 1.75
N VAL A 62 -9.22 -11.97 2.17
CA VAL A 62 -9.15 -13.00 3.23
C VAL A 62 -8.13 -14.08 2.86
N ALA A 63 -8.19 -14.62 1.64
CA ALA A 63 -7.26 -15.62 1.16
C ALA A 63 -5.78 -15.16 1.23
N ARG A 64 -5.50 -13.87 0.95
CA ARG A 64 -4.14 -13.33 1.11
C ARG A 64 -3.71 -13.19 2.56
N LEU A 65 -4.64 -12.87 3.45
CA LEU A 65 -4.35 -12.76 4.89
C LEU A 65 -4.09 -14.13 5.54
N GLU A 66 -4.68 -15.19 5.00
CA GLU A 66 -4.47 -16.58 5.40
C GLU A 66 -3.16 -17.15 4.84
N GLY A 67 -2.64 -16.57 3.77
CA GLY A 67 -1.38 -16.98 3.16
C GLY A 67 -0.15 -16.59 3.98
N THR A 68 1.00 -17.12 3.57
CA THR A 68 2.30 -16.85 4.20
C THR A 68 3.00 -15.60 3.69
N GLU A 69 2.58 -15.09 2.53
CA GLU A 69 3.19 -13.92 1.89
C GLU A 69 2.85 -12.63 2.65
N LEU A 70 3.79 -11.68 2.61
CA LEU A 70 3.54 -10.35 3.14
C LEU A 70 2.54 -9.61 2.25
N CYS A 71 1.33 -9.38 2.76
CA CYS A 71 0.28 -8.68 2.01
C CYS A 71 -0.01 -7.27 2.51
N GLY A 72 0.57 -6.87 3.65
CA GLY A 72 0.43 -5.54 4.21
C GLY A 72 0.66 -5.48 5.71
N VAL A 73 0.46 -4.29 6.25
CA VAL A 73 0.51 -4.00 7.69
C VAL A 73 -0.77 -3.30 8.14
N VAL A 74 -1.14 -3.51 9.39
CA VAL A 74 -2.29 -2.89 10.02
C VAL A 74 -1.88 -2.03 11.21
N ALA A 75 -2.69 -1.01 11.51
CA ALA A 75 -2.64 -0.31 12.78
C ALA A 75 -3.89 -0.68 13.60
N VAL A 76 -3.68 -1.09 14.84
CA VAL A 76 -4.74 -1.51 15.76
C VAL A 76 -4.75 -0.57 16.96
N ALA A 77 -5.91 0.00 17.26
CA ALA A 77 -6.18 0.80 18.45
C ALA A 77 -7.49 0.31 19.08
N ASP A 78 -7.53 0.22 20.39
CA ASP A 78 -8.71 -0.22 21.14
C ASP A 78 -9.29 -1.55 20.58
N SER A 79 -8.40 -2.50 20.28
CA SER A 79 -8.70 -3.81 19.66
C SER A 79 -9.40 -3.74 18.29
N ARG A 80 -9.38 -2.56 17.63
CA ARG A 80 -9.97 -2.36 16.30
C ARG A 80 -8.88 -2.03 15.27
N VAL A 81 -8.99 -2.61 14.10
CA VAL A 81 -8.16 -2.21 12.96
C VAL A 81 -8.63 -0.84 12.48
N CYS A 82 -7.74 0.14 12.54
CA CYS A 82 -8.02 1.53 12.18
C CYS A 82 -7.07 2.09 11.11
N GLY A 83 -6.12 1.28 10.66
CA GLY A 83 -5.22 1.64 9.58
C GLY A 83 -4.75 0.42 8.80
N TRP A 84 -4.46 0.63 7.53
CA TRP A 84 -4.01 -0.36 6.57
C TRP A 84 -2.99 0.24 5.62
N MET A 85 -1.93 -0.49 5.34
CA MET A 85 -1.04 -0.22 4.22
C MET A 85 -0.76 -1.54 3.50
N LYS A 86 -1.24 -1.62 2.24
CA LYS A 86 -1.03 -2.77 1.39
C LYS A 86 0.41 -2.84 0.94
N LEU A 87 0.97 -4.04 1.02
CA LEU A 87 2.25 -4.41 0.44
C LEU A 87 2.05 -5.62 -0.47
N ALA A 88 2.84 -5.70 -1.52
CA ALA A 88 2.93 -6.89 -2.35
C ALA A 88 4.30 -6.91 -3.04
N ARG A 89 4.85 -8.09 -3.32
CA ARG A 89 6.02 -8.18 -4.21
C ARG A 89 5.66 -7.57 -5.56
N ALA A 90 6.59 -6.85 -6.15
CA ALA A 90 6.38 -6.19 -7.45
C ALA A 90 5.93 -7.18 -8.53
N THR A 91 6.41 -8.42 -8.46
CA THR A 91 6.03 -9.51 -9.35
C THR A 91 4.58 -9.97 -9.20
N GLN A 92 3.95 -9.71 -8.05
CA GLN A 92 2.55 -10.07 -7.77
C GLN A 92 1.55 -8.98 -8.18
N VAL A 93 2.04 -7.82 -8.58
CA VAL A 93 1.22 -6.67 -8.99
C VAL A 93 1.63 -6.16 -10.38
N PRO A 94 1.65 -7.03 -11.40
CA PRO A 94 2.13 -6.69 -12.74
C PRO A 94 1.33 -5.54 -13.36
N ARG A 95 0.08 -5.37 -12.95
CA ARG A 95 -0.79 -4.29 -13.43
C ARG A 95 -0.22 -2.90 -13.15
N ILE A 96 0.48 -2.69 -12.03
CA ILE A 96 1.17 -1.42 -11.75
C ILE A 96 2.23 -1.19 -12.82
N TYR A 97 3.11 -2.16 -13.00
CA TYR A 97 4.30 -2.05 -13.86
C TYR A 97 3.98 -2.16 -15.35
N ALA A 98 2.81 -2.68 -15.72
CA ALA A 98 2.33 -2.69 -17.10
C ALA A 98 1.87 -1.31 -17.58
N GLN A 99 1.68 -0.34 -16.68
CA GLN A 99 1.29 1.01 -17.08
C GLN A 99 2.43 1.71 -17.84
N LYS A 100 2.07 2.44 -18.91
CA LYS A 100 3.01 3.09 -19.82
C LYS A 100 4.13 3.86 -19.11
N PRO A 101 3.87 4.63 -18.02
CA PRO A 101 4.92 5.40 -17.35
C PRO A 101 5.97 4.54 -16.65
N TYR A 102 5.65 3.30 -16.30
CA TYR A 102 6.51 2.46 -15.46
C TYR A 102 7.22 1.34 -16.21
N ARG A 103 6.89 1.13 -17.51
CA ARG A 103 7.50 0.06 -18.31
C ARG A 103 9.00 0.25 -18.56
N SER A 104 9.47 1.49 -18.63
CA SER A 104 10.86 1.85 -18.92
C SER A 104 11.63 2.34 -17.71
N LEU A 105 11.10 2.13 -16.50
CA LEU A 105 11.79 2.57 -15.29
C LEU A 105 13.07 1.77 -15.05
N PRO A 106 14.12 2.42 -14.49
CA PRO A 106 15.34 1.74 -14.12
C PRO A 106 15.05 0.60 -13.14
N LEU A 107 15.52 -0.59 -13.48
CA LEU A 107 15.49 -1.74 -12.58
C LEU A 107 16.48 -1.55 -11.45
N LEU A 108 16.25 -2.20 -10.33
CA LEU A 108 17.23 -2.31 -9.26
C LEU A 108 18.19 -3.46 -9.60
N GLY A 109 19.45 -3.10 -9.79
CA GLY A 109 20.52 -4.06 -10.05
C GLY A 109 20.91 -4.17 -11.51
N THR A 110 22.19 -4.48 -11.71
CA THR A 110 22.85 -4.70 -12.99
C THR A 110 22.89 -6.20 -13.33
N GLY A 111 21.88 -6.96 -12.91
CA GLY A 111 21.80 -8.40 -13.17
C GLY A 111 21.80 -8.66 -14.68
N THR A 112 22.79 -9.40 -15.17
CA THR A 112 22.93 -9.84 -16.56
C THR A 112 22.04 -11.06 -16.87
N GLY A 113 20.97 -11.28 -16.07
CA GLY A 113 20.07 -12.42 -16.17
C GLY A 113 18.66 -12.04 -16.63
N THR A 114 17.84 -13.07 -16.83
CA THR A 114 16.42 -13.00 -17.17
C THR A 114 15.55 -12.43 -16.02
N GLU A 115 16.16 -12.05 -14.92
CA GLU A 115 15.51 -11.46 -13.77
C GLU A 115 15.04 -10.03 -14.07
N THR A 116 13.82 -9.71 -13.72
CA THR A 116 13.23 -8.39 -13.96
C THR A 116 13.82 -7.30 -13.07
N GLY A 117 14.70 -7.66 -12.13
CA GLY A 117 15.28 -6.78 -11.12
C GLY A 117 14.26 -6.32 -10.08
N ARG A 118 13.10 -6.99 -9.99
CA ARG A 118 12.02 -6.67 -9.07
C ARG A 118 11.64 -7.81 -8.13
N GLU A 119 12.38 -8.91 -8.14
CA GLU A 119 12.07 -10.12 -7.35
C GLU A 119 12.00 -9.82 -5.85
N ASN A 120 12.88 -8.94 -5.37
CA ASN A 120 12.97 -8.51 -3.97
C ASN A 120 12.46 -7.08 -3.74
N VAL A 121 11.72 -6.53 -4.69
CA VAL A 121 11.08 -5.21 -4.57
C VAL A 121 9.64 -5.41 -4.11
N PHE A 122 9.22 -4.60 -3.13
CA PHE A 122 7.82 -4.53 -2.69
C PHE A 122 7.19 -3.23 -3.17
N ALA A 123 5.95 -3.32 -3.64
CA ALA A 123 5.14 -2.18 -4.00
C ALA A 123 4.16 -1.84 -2.86
N VAL A 124 4.09 -0.55 -2.51
CA VAL A 124 2.99 -0.04 -1.69
C VAL A 124 1.77 0.13 -2.59
N GLY A 125 0.69 -0.51 -2.22
CA GLY A 125 -0.62 -0.33 -2.85
C GLY A 125 -1.46 0.73 -2.13
N CYS A 126 -2.64 0.32 -1.65
CA CYS A 126 -3.52 1.22 -0.91
C CYS A 126 -2.98 1.54 0.48
N THR A 127 -3.15 2.78 0.91
CA THR A 127 -2.94 3.23 2.28
C THR A 127 -4.24 3.84 2.78
N TYR A 128 -4.78 3.31 3.85
CA TYR A 128 -6.03 3.80 4.43
C TYR A 128 -5.90 3.96 5.95
N VAL A 129 -6.37 5.09 6.46
CA VAL A 129 -6.49 5.37 7.89
C VAL A 129 -7.93 5.80 8.14
N ALA A 130 -8.57 5.19 9.15
CA ALA A 130 -9.92 5.56 9.57
C ALA A 130 -10.00 7.05 9.84
N GLU A 131 -11.07 7.70 9.42
CA GLU A 131 -11.20 9.15 9.42
C GLU A 131 -10.90 9.77 10.79
N ALA A 132 -11.44 9.20 11.86
CA ALA A 132 -11.23 9.67 13.23
C ALA A 132 -9.77 9.53 13.73
N LYS A 133 -8.90 8.82 12.99
CA LYS A 133 -7.50 8.60 13.34
C LYS A 133 -6.53 9.30 12.36
N ARG A 134 -7.04 10.07 11.41
CA ARG A 134 -6.20 10.87 10.50
C ARG A 134 -5.55 12.02 11.26
N GLY A 135 -4.38 12.46 10.80
CA GLY A 135 -3.63 13.55 11.46
C GLY A 135 -2.88 13.13 12.73
N THR A 136 -3.04 11.90 13.24
CA THR A 136 -2.42 11.42 14.49
C THR A 136 -1.01 10.80 14.31
N GLY A 137 -0.45 10.84 13.11
CA GLY A 137 0.84 10.18 12.81
C GLY A 137 0.72 8.70 12.42
N MET A 138 -0.48 8.13 12.39
CA MET A 138 -0.70 6.71 12.10
C MET A 138 -0.15 6.28 10.73
N GLY A 139 -0.27 7.11 9.69
CA GLY A 139 0.31 6.82 8.38
C GLY A 139 1.84 6.64 8.42
N ARG A 140 2.55 7.45 9.22
CA ARG A 140 4.00 7.30 9.43
C ARG A 140 4.33 6.01 10.18
N ALA A 141 3.52 5.64 11.17
CA ALA A 141 3.72 4.40 11.92
C ALA A 141 3.49 3.17 11.03
N LEU A 142 2.44 3.19 10.20
CA LEU A 142 2.20 2.15 9.19
C LEU A 142 3.39 2.03 8.22
N LEU A 143 3.92 3.15 7.72
CA LEU A 143 5.06 3.11 6.80
C LEU A 143 6.31 2.55 7.47
N ARG A 144 6.61 2.94 8.72
CA ARG A 144 7.72 2.34 9.49
C ARG A 144 7.54 0.83 9.68
N ALA A 145 6.33 0.40 10.03
CA ALA A 145 6.02 -1.03 10.16
C ALA A 145 6.14 -1.75 8.81
N ALA A 146 5.74 -1.11 7.71
CA ALA A 146 5.88 -1.65 6.36
C ALA A 146 7.35 -1.85 5.98
N ILE A 147 8.23 -0.88 6.29
CA ILE A 147 9.67 -0.98 6.01
C ILE A 147 10.27 -2.18 6.76
N ARG A 148 9.99 -2.33 8.06
CA ARG A 148 10.45 -3.49 8.84
C ARG A 148 9.91 -4.81 8.27
N ALA A 149 8.60 -4.89 8.02
CA ALA A 149 7.99 -6.11 7.49
C ALA A 149 8.55 -6.53 6.12
N VAL A 150 8.90 -5.56 5.27
CA VAL A 150 9.55 -5.84 3.98
C VAL A 150 10.99 -6.32 4.20
N HIS A 151 11.73 -5.72 5.10
CA HIS A 151 13.09 -6.17 5.44
C HIS A 151 13.07 -7.62 5.97
N GLU A 152 12.19 -7.94 6.93
CA GLU A 152 11.98 -9.29 7.48
C GLU A 152 11.55 -10.30 6.40
N ALA A 153 10.83 -9.85 5.37
CA ALA A 153 10.42 -10.69 4.23
C ALA A 153 11.51 -10.83 3.14
N GLY A 154 12.75 -10.34 3.40
CA GLY A 154 13.87 -10.40 2.46
C GLY A 154 13.75 -9.43 1.30
N GLY A 155 12.97 -8.36 1.45
CA GLY A 155 12.90 -7.29 0.46
C GLY A 155 14.15 -6.43 0.47
N SER A 156 14.58 -5.97 -0.70
CA SER A 156 15.72 -5.04 -0.86
C SER A 156 15.28 -3.60 -1.06
N ALA A 157 14.06 -3.39 -1.53
CA ALA A 157 13.51 -2.06 -1.81
C ALA A 157 12.00 -2.00 -1.67
N ILE A 158 11.51 -0.79 -1.48
CA ILE A 158 10.07 -0.48 -1.50
C ILE A 158 9.81 0.59 -2.54
N GLU A 159 8.82 0.37 -3.39
CA GLU A 159 8.32 1.32 -4.37
C GLU A 159 6.92 1.81 -3.98
N ALA A 160 6.70 3.11 -4.09
CA ALA A 160 5.42 3.77 -3.83
C ALA A 160 5.04 4.67 -5.01
N PHE A 161 3.74 4.78 -5.27
CA PHE A 161 3.17 5.49 -6.42
C PHE A 161 2.13 6.52 -5.93
N PRO A 162 2.52 7.46 -5.06
CA PRO A 162 1.59 8.44 -4.53
C PRO A 162 1.06 9.34 -5.65
N ARG A 163 -0.13 9.90 -5.46
CA ARG A 163 -0.58 10.98 -6.33
C ARG A 163 0.13 12.28 -5.93
N GLY A 164 0.85 12.86 -6.85
CA GLY A 164 1.40 14.21 -6.71
C GLY A 164 0.30 15.26 -6.84
N ALA A 165 0.30 16.25 -5.97
CA ALA A 165 -0.57 17.41 -6.12
C ALA A 165 -0.04 18.34 -7.23
N PRO A 166 -0.91 18.93 -8.05
CA PRO A 166 -0.56 20.10 -8.85
C PRO A 166 -0.09 21.24 -7.94
N ASP A 167 0.74 22.14 -8.49
CA ASP A 167 1.27 23.25 -7.72
C ASP A 167 0.14 24.11 -7.14
N GLY A 168 0.17 24.31 -5.82
CA GLY A 168 -0.83 25.10 -5.09
C GLY A 168 -2.14 24.38 -4.76
N GLU A 169 -2.32 23.14 -5.19
CA GLU A 169 -3.54 22.38 -4.91
C GLU A 169 -3.36 21.41 -3.72
N LYS A 170 -4.45 21.22 -2.98
CA LYS A 170 -4.54 20.15 -1.96
C LYS A 170 -5.37 19.00 -2.52
N LEU A 171 -4.81 17.81 -2.49
CA LEU A 171 -5.54 16.61 -2.86
C LEU A 171 -6.60 16.28 -1.79
N ARG A 172 -7.75 15.82 -2.24
CA ARG A 172 -8.80 15.31 -1.35
C ARG A 172 -8.40 13.94 -0.79
N PRO A 173 -8.95 13.51 0.36
CA PRO A 173 -8.64 12.21 0.95
C PRO A 173 -8.87 11.02 0.02
N ASP A 174 -9.88 11.08 -0.85
CA ASP A 174 -10.21 10.04 -1.83
C ASP A 174 -9.22 9.98 -3.01
N GLU A 175 -8.42 11.03 -3.21
CA GLU A 175 -7.40 11.09 -4.25
C GLU A 175 -6.03 10.54 -3.79
N VAL A 176 -5.82 10.44 -2.48
CA VAL A 176 -4.54 9.98 -1.87
C VAL A 176 -4.58 8.53 -1.40
N TRP A 177 -5.36 7.68 -2.06
CA TRP A 177 -5.54 6.27 -1.70
C TRP A 177 -4.26 5.42 -1.74
N MET A 178 -3.18 5.90 -2.37
CA MET A 178 -1.83 5.31 -2.30
C MET A 178 -0.92 6.05 -1.32
N GLY A 179 -1.49 6.86 -0.45
CA GLY A 179 -0.78 7.70 0.50
C GLY A 179 -0.31 9.04 -0.11
N PRO A 180 -0.13 10.07 0.71
CA PRO A 180 0.40 11.36 0.26
C PRO A 180 1.90 11.27 -0.01
N GLU A 181 2.38 11.94 -1.05
CA GLU A 181 3.78 11.94 -1.47
C GLU A 181 4.74 12.35 -0.32
N ALA A 182 4.34 13.37 0.46
CA ALA A 182 5.11 13.85 1.60
C ALA A 182 5.36 12.78 2.68
N LEU A 183 4.47 11.78 2.81
CA LEU A 183 4.65 10.65 3.73
C LEU A 183 5.91 9.87 3.38
N TYR A 184 6.09 9.53 2.12
CA TYR A 184 7.20 8.73 1.64
C TYR A 184 8.51 9.53 1.63
N LEU A 185 8.48 10.76 1.11
CA LEU A 185 9.66 11.64 1.11
C LEU A 185 10.20 11.87 2.52
N SER A 186 9.31 12.07 3.52
CA SER A 186 9.72 12.23 4.91
C SER A 186 10.33 10.97 5.54
N ALA A 187 10.18 9.81 4.90
CA ALA A 187 10.74 8.53 5.31
C ALA A 187 12.00 8.13 4.50
N GLY A 188 12.54 9.05 3.70
CA GLY A 188 13.77 8.83 2.94
C GLY A 188 13.57 8.18 1.56
N PHE A 189 12.34 8.09 1.07
CA PHE A 189 12.12 7.68 -0.32
C PHE A 189 12.62 8.75 -1.28
N GLU A 190 13.24 8.33 -2.36
CA GLU A 190 13.73 9.19 -3.43
C GLU A 190 12.84 9.06 -4.67
N ARG A 191 12.73 10.16 -5.43
CA ARG A 191 12.01 10.13 -6.71
C ARG A 191 12.85 9.43 -7.76
N VAL A 192 12.30 8.35 -8.34
CA VAL A 192 12.88 7.62 -9.48
C VAL A 192 12.30 8.17 -10.79
N SER A 193 11.07 8.69 -10.74
CA SER A 193 10.39 9.26 -11.90
C SER A 193 9.47 10.39 -11.44
N ASP A 194 9.49 11.50 -12.19
CA ASP A 194 8.60 12.65 -11.99
C ASP A 194 7.30 12.56 -12.79
N PHE A 195 6.92 11.36 -13.20
CA PHE A 195 5.70 11.17 -13.97
C PHE A 195 4.47 11.68 -13.20
N ARG A 196 3.74 12.62 -13.79
CA ARG A 196 2.53 13.18 -13.19
C ARG A 196 1.27 12.49 -13.75
N PRO A 197 0.25 12.28 -12.93
CA PRO A 197 0.11 12.65 -11.52
C PRO A 197 0.68 11.63 -10.52
N TYR A 198 1.25 10.50 -10.96
CA TYR A 198 1.74 9.42 -10.10
C TYR A 198 3.24 9.21 -10.27
N PRO A 199 4.10 9.98 -9.55
CA PRO A 199 5.53 9.73 -9.56
C PRO A 199 5.85 8.36 -8.94
N LEU A 200 6.98 7.77 -9.33
CA LEU A 200 7.55 6.64 -8.61
C LEU A 200 8.53 7.14 -7.55
N LEU A 201 8.29 6.75 -6.32
CA LEU A 201 9.20 6.93 -5.21
C LEU A 201 9.77 5.57 -4.79
N ARG A 202 11.06 5.51 -4.45
CA ARG A 202 11.74 4.28 -4.04
C ARG A 202 12.56 4.50 -2.78
N LEU A 203 12.50 3.56 -1.87
CA LEU A 203 13.42 3.44 -0.74
C LEU A 203 14.37 2.26 -1.01
N HIS A 204 15.66 2.57 -1.21
CA HIS A 204 16.72 1.59 -1.46
C HIS A 204 18.09 2.21 -1.15
N PRO A 205 19.00 1.52 -0.43
CA PRO A 205 18.71 0.27 0.31
C PRO A 205 17.73 0.51 1.44
N LEU A 206 17.13 -0.57 1.95
CA LEU A 206 16.32 -0.45 3.16
C LEU A 206 17.24 -0.12 4.35
N PRO A 207 16.82 0.77 5.28
CA PRO A 207 17.59 1.05 6.47
C PRO A 207 17.83 -0.24 7.29
N ALA A 208 19.05 -0.41 7.79
CA ALA A 208 19.34 -1.43 8.80
C ALA A 208 18.52 -1.13 10.08
N GLU A 209 18.11 -2.19 10.78
CA GLU A 209 17.40 -2.06 12.06
C GLU A 209 18.29 -1.49 13.15
#